data_bb92da083ec20d75b8a81a7ca2dd006b
#
_entry.id   bb92da083ec20d75b8a81a7ca2dd006b
#
_cell.length_a   1.000
_cell.length_b   1.000
_cell.length_c   1.000
_cell.angle_alpha   90.00
_cell.angle_beta   90.00
_cell.angle_gamma   90.00
#
_symmetry.space_group_name_H-M   'P 1'
#
loop_
_entity.id
_entity.type
_entity.pdbx_description
1 polymer ?
#
loop_
_entity_poly.entity_id
_entity_poly.type
_entity_poly.pdbx_seq_one_letter_code
_entity_poly.pdbx_strand_id
1 'polypeptide(L)'
;MPQNKTKCVFGPVPSRRLGLSLGIDLLPFKTCSMDCVYCECGATTNLTCVRKEYFPTDAVIAELDAVLAKKPKIDFVTFSGVGEPTLHSGIGRIIRHLHEHYSGLPVCLLTNASLLGDPVLRKELQYISVIVPSLDGSSEEELFKINRQEKSVTLDSVMKGLLAFRTEYPQIAMWLEIFIVPGVNDSPGSAERFRQLVSQIRPDKVQLNSLDRPGVVDWIHPADPDKLDQIAAVIGRAAPVEIVARHKKQVEIRNGQPDVEEYNELILKTLRSRPCTAEDLVSTLGIPADRIEPHLRRMERAGLVVTEPGTRGTFYRPA
;
A
#
# COMPACT_ATOMS: atom_id res chain seq x y z
N MET A 1 20.72 3.63 12.65
CA MET A 1 20.55 5.09 12.55
C MET A 1 19.29 5.34 11.73
N PRO A 2 18.39 6.26 12.09
CA PRO A 2 17.24 6.55 11.25
C PRO A 2 17.75 7.09 9.91
N GLN A 3 17.42 6.38 8.81
CA GLN A 3 17.75 6.84 7.48
C GLN A 3 17.06 8.19 7.27
N ASN A 4 17.84 9.22 7.02
CA ASN A 4 17.34 10.54 6.72
C ASN A 4 16.59 10.44 5.36
N LYS A 5 15.26 10.29 5.39
CA LYS A 5 14.43 10.25 4.20
C LYS A 5 14.44 11.63 3.57
N THR A 6 15.09 11.77 2.45
CA THR A 6 15.27 13.05 1.75
C THR A 6 14.15 13.34 0.74
N LYS A 7 13.34 12.34 0.38
CA LYS A 7 12.27 12.47 -0.63
C LYS A 7 10.98 11.80 -0.18
N CYS A 8 9.87 12.52 -0.32
CA CYS A 8 8.53 12.03 -0.04
C CYS A 8 7.81 11.53 -1.30
N VAL A 9 8.18 12.03 -2.49
CA VAL A 9 7.57 11.63 -3.77
C VAL A 9 8.43 10.58 -4.46
N PHE A 10 7.80 9.51 -4.93
CA PHE A 10 8.47 8.41 -5.62
C PHE A 10 7.66 7.89 -6.82
N GLY A 11 8.35 7.28 -7.76
CA GLY A 11 7.72 6.76 -8.97
C GLY A 11 7.92 7.68 -10.18
N PRO A 12 7.06 7.58 -11.23
CA PRO A 12 5.88 6.69 -11.30
C PRO A 12 6.22 5.21 -11.21
N VAL A 13 5.37 4.43 -10.51
CA VAL A 13 5.51 2.98 -10.39
C VAL A 13 4.26 2.27 -10.92
N PRO A 14 4.39 1.10 -11.57
CA PRO A 14 3.24 0.31 -11.97
C PRO A 14 2.54 -0.27 -10.75
N SER A 15 1.25 0.03 -10.62
CA SER A 15 0.37 -0.51 -9.59
C SER A 15 -0.53 -1.59 -10.18
N ARG A 16 -0.71 -2.69 -9.46
CA ARG A 16 -1.64 -3.76 -9.87
C ARG A 16 -3.09 -3.27 -10.00
N ARG A 17 -3.45 -2.19 -9.28
CA ARG A 17 -4.81 -1.66 -9.14
C ARG A 17 -5.04 -0.33 -9.85
N LEU A 18 -4.00 0.52 -9.92
CA LEU A 18 -4.12 1.94 -10.23
C LEU A 18 -3.39 2.36 -11.52
N GLY A 19 -2.85 1.40 -12.30
CA GLY A 19 -2.04 1.75 -13.47
C GLY A 19 -0.69 2.36 -13.07
N LEU A 20 -0.24 3.42 -13.73
CA LEU A 20 0.98 4.14 -13.37
C LEU A 20 0.69 5.12 -12.22
N SER A 21 1.29 4.91 -11.08
CA SER A 21 1.04 5.67 -9.86
C SER A 21 2.25 6.49 -9.43
N LEU A 22 2.06 7.78 -9.18
CA LEU A 22 3.01 8.62 -8.47
C LEU A 22 2.73 8.51 -6.97
N GLY A 23 3.67 7.94 -6.20
CA GLY A 23 3.50 7.71 -4.77
C GLY A 23 3.93 8.90 -3.92
N ILE A 24 3.17 9.17 -2.86
CA ILE A 24 3.51 10.13 -1.81
C ILE A 24 3.61 9.36 -0.49
N ASP A 25 4.81 9.33 0.08
CA ASP A 25 5.10 8.70 1.36
C ASP A 25 5.44 9.77 2.41
N LEU A 26 4.51 10.00 3.32
CA LEU A 26 4.52 11.11 4.28
C LEU A 26 5.22 10.80 5.61
N LEU A 27 5.76 9.57 5.76
CA LEU A 27 6.20 9.13 7.08
C LEU A 27 7.66 8.70 7.10
N PRO A 28 8.34 8.85 8.26
CA PRO A 28 9.59 8.17 8.50
C PRO A 28 9.40 6.65 8.44
N PHE A 29 10.49 5.93 8.16
CA PHE A 29 10.46 4.48 8.02
C PHE A 29 9.73 3.80 9.18
N LYS A 30 8.70 3.01 8.82
CA LYS A 30 7.86 2.18 9.68
C LYS A 30 7.25 2.90 10.88
N THR A 31 6.70 4.09 10.61
CA THR A 31 5.76 4.76 11.52
C THR A 31 4.33 4.43 11.08
N CYS A 32 3.62 3.66 11.90
CA CYS A 32 2.28 3.15 11.57
C CYS A 32 1.46 2.97 12.85
N SER A 33 0.14 2.90 12.73
CA SER A 33 -0.78 2.51 13.80
C SER A 33 -1.00 0.99 13.91
N MET A 34 -0.38 0.21 13.00
CA MET A 34 -0.43 -1.25 12.95
C MET A 34 0.96 -1.82 12.65
N ASP A 35 1.19 -3.09 13.06
CA ASP A 35 2.39 -3.88 12.77
C ASP A 35 1.99 -5.17 12.07
N CYS A 36 1.40 -5.06 10.89
CA CYS A 36 0.80 -6.17 10.15
C CYS A 36 1.80 -7.27 9.84
N VAL A 37 1.45 -8.52 10.11
CA VAL A 37 2.31 -9.70 9.89
C VAL A 37 2.74 -9.89 8.44
N TYR A 38 1.95 -9.38 7.49
CA TYR A 38 2.18 -9.48 6.05
C TYR A 38 2.88 -8.24 5.44
N CYS A 39 3.26 -7.24 6.26
CA CYS A 39 3.74 -5.97 5.74
C CYS A 39 5.03 -6.12 4.92
N GLU A 40 4.98 -5.83 3.63
CA GLU A 40 6.12 -5.89 2.71
C GLU A 40 7.24 -4.90 3.09
N CYS A 41 6.92 -3.85 3.87
CA CYS A 41 7.89 -2.83 4.31
C CYS A 41 8.64 -3.20 5.60
N GLY A 42 8.41 -4.40 6.16
CA GLY A 42 9.03 -4.85 7.41
C GLY A 42 8.26 -4.47 8.67
N ALA A 43 8.82 -4.79 9.84
CA ALA A 43 8.20 -4.56 11.15
C ALA A 43 8.07 -3.07 11.47
N THR A 44 6.99 -2.70 12.16
CA THR A 44 6.74 -1.33 12.60
C THR A 44 7.67 -0.96 13.74
N THR A 45 8.46 0.10 13.56
CA THR A 45 9.42 0.59 14.55
C THR A 45 8.86 1.69 15.45
N ASN A 46 7.81 2.36 15.01
CA ASN A 46 7.10 3.39 15.76
C ASN A 46 5.59 3.16 15.66
N LEU A 47 5.05 2.33 16.57
CA LEU A 47 3.62 2.02 16.64
C LEU A 47 2.88 3.15 17.35
N THR A 48 2.05 3.90 16.61
CA THR A 48 1.40 5.11 17.14
C THR A 48 0.15 5.49 16.37
N CYS A 49 -0.82 6.12 17.06
CA CYS A 49 -1.98 6.81 16.47
C CYS A 49 -1.84 8.35 16.51
N VAL A 50 -0.67 8.87 16.92
CA VAL A 50 -0.47 10.32 17.06
C VAL A 50 -0.28 10.97 15.71
N ARG A 51 -1.22 11.83 15.33
CA ARG A 51 -1.13 12.67 14.14
C ARG A 51 -0.21 13.86 14.40
N LYS A 52 0.78 14.05 13.54
CA LYS A 52 1.64 15.24 13.55
C LYS A 52 2.25 15.49 12.17
N GLU A 53 2.89 16.62 11.99
CA GLU A 53 3.67 16.91 10.78
C GLU A 53 5.02 16.19 10.87
N TYR A 54 5.14 15.01 10.27
CA TYR A 54 6.36 14.19 10.28
C TYR A 54 7.44 14.71 9.32
N PHE A 55 7.00 15.29 8.21
CA PHE A 55 7.83 16.06 7.27
C PHE A 55 7.15 17.40 7.05
N PRO A 56 7.89 18.49 6.83
CA PRO A 56 7.29 19.80 6.56
C PRO A 56 6.37 19.71 5.34
N THR A 57 5.09 20.02 5.52
CA THR A 57 4.06 19.90 4.47
C THR A 57 4.41 20.72 3.24
N ASP A 58 4.97 21.93 3.42
CA ASP A 58 5.37 22.80 2.32
C ASP A 58 6.53 22.21 1.51
N ALA A 59 7.46 21.49 2.15
CA ALA A 59 8.53 20.79 1.46
C ALA A 59 8.00 19.62 0.60
N VAL A 60 6.99 18.89 1.12
CA VAL A 60 6.32 17.82 0.35
C VAL A 60 5.59 18.40 -0.86
N ILE A 61 4.88 19.51 -0.70
CA ILE A 61 4.17 20.20 -1.80
C ILE A 61 5.18 20.67 -2.86
N ALA A 62 6.27 21.32 -2.44
CA ALA A 62 7.30 21.79 -3.37
C ALA A 62 7.96 20.64 -4.17
N GLU A 63 8.23 19.50 -3.50
CA GLU A 63 8.74 18.29 -4.17
C GLU A 63 7.74 17.74 -5.18
N LEU A 64 6.46 17.67 -4.81
CA LEU A 64 5.37 17.20 -5.65
C LEU A 64 5.22 18.09 -6.91
N ASP A 65 5.21 19.41 -6.73
CA ASP A 65 5.15 20.39 -7.84
C ASP A 65 6.34 20.24 -8.80
N ALA A 66 7.56 20.08 -8.26
CA ALA A 66 8.76 19.88 -9.07
C ALA A 66 8.70 18.58 -9.91
N VAL A 67 8.04 17.54 -9.40
CA VAL A 67 7.82 16.29 -10.15
C VAL A 67 6.73 16.46 -11.19
N LEU A 68 5.57 17.04 -10.81
CA LEU A 68 4.41 17.21 -11.70
C LEU A 68 4.66 18.24 -12.81
N ALA A 69 5.51 19.25 -12.58
CA ALA A 69 5.93 20.18 -13.62
C ALA A 69 6.60 19.50 -14.83
N LYS A 70 7.21 18.32 -14.63
CA LYS A 70 7.79 17.51 -15.71
C LYS A 70 6.73 16.73 -16.51
N LYS A 71 5.46 16.87 -16.16
CA LYS A 71 4.31 16.20 -16.80
C LYS A 71 4.52 14.69 -16.98
N PRO A 72 4.85 13.94 -15.90
CA PRO A 72 5.02 12.50 -16.01
C PRO A 72 3.69 11.85 -16.45
N LYS A 73 3.78 10.78 -17.25
CA LYS A 73 2.59 9.97 -17.56
C LYS A 73 2.21 9.19 -16.30
N ILE A 74 1.11 9.55 -15.67
CA ILE A 74 0.55 8.92 -14.46
C ILE A 74 -0.95 8.80 -14.58
N ASP A 75 -1.50 7.74 -13.98
CA ASP A 75 -2.93 7.51 -13.89
C ASP A 75 -3.48 7.96 -12.53
N PHE A 76 -2.66 7.89 -11.48
CA PHE A 76 -3.02 8.28 -10.11
C PHE A 76 -1.86 8.93 -9.37
N VAL A 77 -2.19 9.86 -8.47
CA VAL A 77 -1.34 10.23 -7.33
C VAL A 77 -1.81 9.45 -6.12
N THR A 78 -0.91 8.71 -5.45
CA THR A 78 -1.31 7.78 -4.39
C THR A 78 -0.58 8.08 -3.08
N PHE A 79 -1.35 8.37 -2.04
CA PHE A 79 -0.81 8.38 -0.67
C PHE A 79 -0.62 6.94 -0.22
N SER A 80 0.63 6.54 -0.07
CA SER A 80 1.07 5.20 0.33
C SER A 80 2.52 5.28 0.81
N GLY A 81 3.10 4.19 1.26
CA GLY A 81 4.51 4.17 1.61
C GLY A 81 4.81 3.21 2.74
N VAL A 82 5.78 3.56 3.56
CA VAL A 82 6.32 2.68 4.62
C VAL A 82 5.58 2.78 5.97
N GLY A 83 4.44 3.47 6.01
CA GLY A 83 3.61 3.65 7.21
C GLY A 83 2.16 4.00 6.89
N GLU A 84 1.40 4.50 7.88
CA GLU A 84 0.00 4.91 7.71
C GLU A 84 -0.11 6.41 7.32
N PRO A 85 -0.47 6.75 6.08
CA PRO A 85 -0.45 8.13 5.59
C PRO A 85 -1.29 9.10 6.42
N THR A 86 -2.40 8.64 7.01
CA THR A 86 -3.32 9.49 7.78
C THR A 86 -2.74 9.98 9.11
N LEU A 87 -1.61 9.44 9.54
CA LEU A 87 -0.85 9.96 10.68
C LEU A 87 -0.26 11.36 10.41
N HIS A 88 -0.03 11.71 9.13
CA HIS A 88 0.53 13.02 8.80
C HIS A 88 -0.54 14.10 8.86
N SER A 89 -0.38 15.08 9.77
CA SER A 89 -1.39 16.14 9.98
C SER A 89 -1.55 17.12 8.81
N GLY A 90 -0.57 17.19 7.92
CA GLY A 90 -0.62 18.01 6.70
C GLY A 90 -1.27 17.33 5.49
N ILE A 91 -1.76 16.07 5.61
CA ILE A 91 -2.32 15.32 4.47
C ILE A 91 -3.44 16.08 3.77
N GLY A 92 -4.33 16.71 4.52
CA GLY A 92 -5.45 17.49 3.95
C GLY A 92 -4.99 18.70 3.15
N ARG A 93 -3.89 19.37 3.55
CA ARG A 93 -3.30 20.47 2.78
C ARG A 93 -2.75 20.00 1.44
N ILE A 94 -2.07 18.85 1.43
CA ILE A 94 -1.49 18.27 0.21
C ILE A 94 -2.62 17.83 -0.74
N ILE A 95 -3.66 17.16 -0.23
CA ILE A 95 -4.83 16.74 -1.01
C ILE A 95 -5.53 17.97 -1.62
N ARG A 96 -5.74 19.02 -0.85
CA ARG A 96 -6.35 20.27 -1.33
C ARG A 96 -5.49 20.93 -2.40
N HIS A 97 -4.18 21.00 -2.21
CA HIS A 97 -3.24 21.54 -3.21
C HIS A 97 -3.32 20.77 -4.54
N LEU A 98 -3.37 19.44 -4.49
CA LEU A 98 -3.59 18.62 -5.69
C LEU A 98 -4.93 18.92 -6.37
N HIS A 99 -6.00 19.04 -5.60
CA HIS A 99 -7.33 19.37 -6.13
C HIS A 99 -7.38 20.73 -6.81
N GLU A 100 -6.77 21.75 -6.22
CA GLU A 100 -6.79 23.14 -6.71
C GLU A 100 -5.86 23.36 -7.91
N HIS A 101 -4.68 22.71 -7.94
CA HIS A 101 -3.66 22.99 -8.95
C HIS A 101 -3.53 21.88 -10.01
N TYR A 102 -4.03 20.68 -9.75
CA TYR A 102 -3.92 19.49 -10.60
C TYR A 102 -5.23 18.72 -10.72
N SER A 103 -6.35 19.42 -10.92
CA SER A 103 -7.72 18.91 -10.87
C SER A 103 -8.03 17.73 -11.81
N GLY A 104 -7.18 17.50 -12.83
CA GLY A 104 -7.30 16.35 -13.75
C GLY A 104 -6.63 15.06 -13.26
N LEU A 105 -5.92 15.10 -12.11
CA LEU A 105 -5.21 13.94 -11.57
C LEU A 105 -6.02 13.27 -10.45
N PRO A 106 -6.47 12.00 -10.64
CA PRO A 106 -7.15 11.26 -9.58
C PRO A 106 -6.20 11.02 -8.40
N VAL A 107 -6.70 11.27 -7.18
CA VAL A 107 -5.97 11.03 -5.94
C VAL A 107 -6.50 9.78 -5.24
N CYS A 108 -5.61 8.85 -4.91
CA CYS A 108 -5.92 7.63 -4.17
C CYS A 108 -5.25 7.65 -2.80
N LEU A 109 -5.97 7.21 -1.77
CA LEU A 109 -5.45 6.98 -0.43
C LEU A 109 -5.49 5.48 -0.10
N LEU A 110 -4.32 4.89 0.17
CA LEU A 110 -4.21 3.58 0.80
C LEU A 110 -4.09 3.80 2.31
N THR A 111 -4.97 3.20 3.10
CA THR A 111 -4.99 3.40 4.56
C THR A 111 -5.43 2.14 5.29
N ASN A 112 -4.90 1.92 6.49
CA ASN A 112 -5.37 0.87 7.37
C ASN A 112 -6.66 1.24 8.14
N ALA A 113 -7.25 2.39 7.81
CA ALA A 113 -8.51 2.90 8.35
C ALA A 113 -8.55 3.20 9.86
N SER A 114 -7.46 2.99 10.60
CA SER A 114 -7.42 3.13 12.07
C SER A 114 -7.83 4.51 12.57
N LEU A 115 -7.61 5.56 11.78
CA LEU A 115 -7.87 6.95 12.16
C LEU A 115 -9.13 7.54 11.52
N LEU A 116 -9.88 6.79 10.72
CA LEU A 116 -11.10 7.29 10.06
C LEU A 116 -12.24 7.63 11.05
N GLY A 117 -12.11 7.25 12.32
CA GLY A 117 -13.00 7.70 13.39
C GLY A 117 -12.95 9.21 13.64
N ASP A 118 -11.83 9.88 13.30
CA ASP A 118 -11.66 11.33 13.47
C ASP A 118 -12.42 12.12 12.39
N PRO A 119 -13.45 12.93 12.74
CA PRO A 119 -14.20 13.72 11.77
C PRO A 119 -13.36 14.81 11.09
N VAL A 120 -12.31 15.30 11.76
CA VAL A 120 -11.40 16.30 11.17
C VAL A 120 -10.61 15.63 10.03
N LEU A 121 -10.07 14.44 10.25
CA LEU A 121 -9.41 13.69 9.20
C LEU A 121 -10.35 13.39 8.04
N ARG A 122 -11.57 12.90 8.30
CA ARG A 122 -12.52 12.61 7.21
C ARG A 122 -12.78 13.83 6.34
N LYS A 123 -12.93 15.02 6.96
CA LYS A 123 -13.09 16.29 6.22
C LYS A 123 -11.85 16.64 5.39
N GLU A 124 -10.66 16.36 5.89
CA GLU A 124 -9.41 16.56 5.15
C GLU A 124 -9.31 15.71 3.88
N LEU A 125 -9.98 14.55 3.87
CA LEU A 125 -9.97 13.59 2.76
C LEU A 125 -11.03 13.86 1.68
N GLN A 126 -11.86 14.88 1.79
CA GLN A 126 -13.02 15.13 0.93
C GLN A 126 -12.71 15.26 -0.57
N TYR A 127 -11.48 15.54 -0.95
CA TYR A 127 -11.07 15.76 -2.35
C TYR A 127 -10.30 14.58 -2.96
N ILE A 128 -10.20 13.43 -2.29
CA ILE A 128 -9.66 12.23 -2.94
C ILE A 128 -10.69 11.62 -3.89
N SER A 129 -10.19 10.90 -4.91
CA SER A 129 -11.05 10.20 -5.89
C SER A 129 -11.38 8.78 -5.43
N VAL A 130 -10.42 8.13 -4.77
CA VAL A 130 -10.52 6.73 -4.34
C VAL A 130 -9.90 6.59 -2.95
N ILE A 131 -10.58 5.88 -2.07
CA ILE A 131 -10.03 5.37 -0.82
C ILE A 131 -9.93 3.85 -0.89
N VAL A 132 -8.79 3.31 -0.48
CA VAL A 132 -8.57 1.86 -0.34
C VAL A 132 -8.28 1.55 1.13
N PRO A 133 -9.32 1.43 1.96
CA PRO A 133 -9.15 1.10 3.36
C PRO A 133 -8.97 -0.41 3.53
N SER A 134 -8.14 -0.84 4.50
CA SER A 134 -7.95 -2.24 4.85
C SER A 134 -8.86 -2.64 6.02
N LEU A 135 -9.41 -3.86 5.95
CA LEU A 135 -10.16 -4.50 7.02
C LEU A 135 -9.82 -6.00 7.05
N ASP A 136 -8.74 -6.36 7.74
CA ASP A 136 -8.16 -7.70 7.66
C ASP A 136 -8.71 -8.67 8.73
N GLY A 137 -9.40 -8.17 9.75
CA GLY A 137 -10.07 -8.96 10.77
C GLY A 137 -11.58 -8.81 10.70
N SER A 138 -12.29 -9.93 10.71
CA SER A 138 -13.75 -9.98 10.90
C SER A 138 -14.15 -10.11 12.38
N SER A 139 -13.16 -10.20 13.28
CA SER A 139 -13.29 -10.19 14.74
C SER A 139 -12.08 -9.48 15.35
N GLU A 140 -12.17 -9.06 16.62
CA GLU A 140 -11.04 -8.44 17.34
C GLU A 140 -9.83 -9.36 17.39
N GLU A 141 -10.07 -10.67 17.58
CA GLU A 141 -8.98 -11.67 17.64
C GLU A 141 -8.23 -11.75 16.30
N GLU A 142 -8.96 -11.81 15.17
CA GLU A 142 -8.36 -11.82 13.83
C GLU A 142 -7.61 -10.53 13.55
N LEU A 143 -8.21 -9.38 13.86
CA LEU A 143 -7.58 -8.07 13.69
C LEU A 143 -6.26 -7.99 14.46
N PHE A 144 -6.26 -8.40 15.74
CA PHE A 144 -5.06 -8.39 16.55
C PHE A 144 -3.98 -9.36 16.04
N LYS A 145 -4.36 -10.57 15.65
CA LYS A 145 -3.40 -11.57 15.12
C LYS A 145 -2.73 -11.11 13.83
N ILE A 146 -3.47 -10.42 12.96
CA ILE A 146 -2.99 -10.00 11.64
C ILE A 146 -2.32 -8.63 11.70
N ASN A 147 -2.99 -7.65 12.30
CA ASN A 147 -2.58 -6.25 12.18
C ASN A 147 -1.76 -5.77 13.39
N ARG A 148 -1.78 -6.46 14.53
CA ARG A 148 -1.02 -6.09 15.75
C ARG A 148 -1.14 -4.59 16.06
N GLN A 149 -2.38 -4.11 16.02
CA GLN A 149 -2.69 -2.68 16.07
C GLN A 149 -2.33 -2.05 17.43
N GLU A 150 -2.13 -0.73 17.40
CA GLU A 150 -2.01 0.09 18.60
C GLU A 150 -3.27 -0.11 19.49
N LYS A 151 -3.11 -0.09 20.81
CA LYS A 151 -4.12 -0.52 21.81
C LYS A 151 -5.44 0.25 21.73
N SER A 152 -5.43 1.48 21.22
CA SER A 152 -6.65 2.28 21.05
C SER A 152 -7.44 1.92 19.80
N VAL A 153 -6.86 1.17 18.87
CA VAL A 153 -7.50 0.75 17.63
C VAL A 153 -8.23 -0.57 17.87
N THR A 154 -9.55 -0.55 17.68
CA THR A 154 -10.42 -1.74 17.79
C THR A 154 -11.18 -1.95 16.50
N LEU A 155 -11.71 -3.14 16.26
CA LEU A 155 -12.57 -3.42 15.11
C LEU A 155 -13.78 -2.48 15.09
N ASP A 156 -14.39 -2.23 16.25
CA ASP A 156 -15.51 -1.30 16.39
C ASP A 156 -15.12 0.13 15.97
N SER A 157 -13.93 0.62 16.39
CA SER A 157 -13.45 1.95 16.01
C SER A 157 -13.19 2.08 14.50
N VAL A 158 -12.61 1.04 13.89
CA VAL A 158 -12.37 0.96 12.43
C VAL A 158 -13.71 0.95 11.70
N MET A 159 -14.65 0.11 12.11
CA MET A 159 -15.99 0.02 11.52
C MET A 159 -16.75 1.34 11.60
N LYS A 160 -16.76 2.01 12.76
CA LYS A 160 -17.37 3.33 12.93
C LYS A 160 -16.78 4.35 11.96
N GLY A 161 -15.45 4.35 11.79
CA GLY A 161 -14.76 5.24 10.85
C GLY A 161 -15.15 4.98 9.40
N LEU A 162 -15.17 3.71 8.97
CA LEU A 162 -15.56 3.31 7.62
C LEU A 162 -17.02 3.68 7.30
N LEU A 163 -17.94 3.41 8.22
CA LEU A 163 -19.37 3.73 8.08
C LEU A 163 -19.60 5.24 8.01
N ALA A 164 -18.94 6.01 8.87
CA ALA A 164 -19.01 7.46 8.87
C ALA A 164 -18.47 8.04 7.55
N PHE A 165 -17.28 7.58 7.10
CA PHE A 165 -16.69 8.03 5.83
C PHE A 165 -17.62 7.74 4.65
N ARG A 166 -18.16 6.52 4.55
CA ARG A 166 -19.07 6.12 3.46
C ARG A 166 -20.34 6.97 3.46
N THR A 167 -20.86 7.32 4.64
CA THR A 167 -22.05 8.15 4.77
C THR A 167 -21.79 9.61 4.40
N GLU A 168 -20.67 10.17 4.85
CA GLU A 168 -20.30 11.57 4.63
C GLU A 168 -19.84 11.85 3.19
N TYR A 169 -19.17 10.85 2.54
CA TYR A 169 -18.57 11.00 1.21
C TYR A 169 -18.98 9.88 0.26
N PRO A 170 -20.26 9.71 -0.06
CA PRO A 170 -20.76 8.62 -0.91
C PRO A 170 -20.23 8.69 -2.35
N GLN A 171 -19.76 9.85 -2.80
CA GLN A 171 -19.20 10.08 -4.14
C GLN A 171 -17.75 9.61 -4.28
N ILE A 172 -17.02 9.40 -3.18
CA ILE A 172 -15.65 8.89 -3.21
C ILE A 172 -15.70 7.36 -3.38
N ALA A 173 -15.02 6.85 -4.41
CA ALA A 173 -14.96 5.40 -4.63
C ALA A 173 -14.24 4.71 -3.47
N MET A 174 -14.86 3.70 -2.86
CA MET A 174 -14.30 2.93 -1.74
C MET A 174 -14.03 1.50 -2.20
N TRP A 175 -12.75 1.12 -2.27
CA TRP A 175 -12.30 -0.23 -2.61
C TRP A 175 -11.77 -0.88 -1.33
N LEU A 176 -12.63 -1.64 -0.65
CA LEU A 176 -12.25 -2.27 0.63
C LEU A 176 -11.24 -3.39 0.38
N GLU A 177 -10.04 -3.27 0.96
CA GLU A 177 -9.05 -4.34 0.92
C GLU A 177 -9.24 -5.28 2.10
N ILE A 178 -9.21 -6.60 1.82
CA ILE A 178 -9.19 -7.66 2.83
C ILE A 178 -7.99 -8.56 2.52
N PHE A 179 -7.02 -8.62 3.45
CA PHE A 179 -5.87 -9.50 3.32
C PHE A 179 -6.14 -10.84 4.00
N ILE A 180 -6.09 -11.92 3.23
CA ILE A 180 -6.33 -13.27 3.74
C ILE A 180 -5.03 -13.91 4.22
N VAL A 181 -5.02 -14.28 5.51
CA VAL A 181 -3.94 -15.00 6.19
C VAL A 181 -4.45 -16.41 6.54
N PRO A 182 -3.94 -17.46 5.87
CA PRO A 182 -4.35 -18.83 6.11
C PRO A 182 -4.24 -19.24 7.58
N GLY A 183 -5.28 -19.92 8.08
CA GLY A 183 -5.38 -20.35 9.48
C GLY A 183 -5.76 -19.25 10.47
N VAL A 184 -5.99 -18.01 10.00
CA VAL A 184 -6.41 -16.91 10.88
C VAL A 184 -7.80 -16.40 10.50
N ASN A 185 -7.98 -15.85 9.29
CA ASN A 185 -9.23 -15.23 8.83
C ASN A 185 -9.83 -15.88 7.57
N ASP A 186 -9.42 -17.10 7.24
CA ASP A 186 -9.82 -17.84 6.04
C ASP A 186 -10.90 -18.90 6.29
N SER A 187 -11.47 -18.96 7.49
CA SER A 187 -12.54 -19.91 7.84
C SER A 187 -13.88 -19.54 7.18
N PRO A 188 -14.81 -20.50 6.97
CA PRO A 188 -16.16 -20.18 6.52
C PRO A 188 -16.89 -19.18 7.43
N GLY A 189 -16.65 -19.27 8.75
CA GLY A 189 -17.20 -18.33 9.73
C GLY A 189 -16.64 -16.91 9.56
N SER A 190 -15.35 -16.78 9.29
CA SER A 190 -14.70 -15.49 8.98
C SER A 190 -15.26 -14.88 7.70
N ALA A 191 -15.40 -15.69 6.64
CA ALA A 191 -15.97 -15.24 5.38
C ALA A 191 -17.39 -14.69 5.53
N GLU A 192 -18.24 -15.37 6.32
CA GLU A 192 -19.60 -14.92 6.58
C GLU A 192 -19.64 -13.63 7.42
N ARG A 193 -18.77 -13.49 8.44
CA ARG A 193 -18.63 -12.24 9.20
C ARG A 193 -18.16 -11.11 8.29
N PHE A 194 -17.15 -11.32 7.42
CA PHE A 194 -16.74 -10.34 6.42
C PHE A 194 -17.90 -9.92 5.53
N ARG A 195 -18.69 -10.88 5.03
CA ARG A 195 -19.87 -10.57 4.23
C ARG A 195 -20.82 -9.63 4.97
N GLN A 196 -21.06 -9.86 6.28
CA GLN A 196 -21.93 -9.01 7.10
C GLN A 196 -21.35 -7.60 7.26
N LEU A 197 -20.03 -7.46 7.54
CA LEU A 197 -19.36 -6.18 7.67
C LEU A 197 -19.38 -5.41 6.32
N VAL A 198 -19.10 -6.09 5.21
CA VAL A 198 -19.15 -5.53 3.86
C VAL A 198 -20.56 -5.04 3.50
N SER A 199 -21.61 -5.78 3.88
CA SER A 199 -23.01 -5.36 3.69
C SER A 199 -23.34 -4.06 4.43
N GLN A 200 -22.72 -3.81 5.59
CA GLN A 200 -22.89 -2.57 6.35
C GLN A 200 -22.10 -1.41 5.72
N ILE A 201 -20.82 -1.64 5.36
CA ILE A 201 -19.92 -0.63 4.79
C ILE A 201 -20.39 -0.21 3.40
N ARG A 202 -20.89 -1.12 2.59
CA ARG A 202 -21.32 -0.91 1.20
C ARG A 202 -20.19 -0.32 0.33
N PRO A 203 -19.01 -0.95 0.27
CA PRO A 203 -17.95 -0.50 -0.61
C PRO A 203 -18.36 -0.69 -2.08
N ASP A 204 -17.72 0.05 -2.99
CA ASP A 204 -17.97 -0.10 -4.43
C ASP A 204 -17.42 -1.43 -4.95
N LYS A 205 -16.35 -1.92 -4.32
CA LYS A 205 -15.81 -3.28 -4.50
C LYS A 205 -14.98 -3.71 -3.30
N VAL A 206 -14.80 -5.03 -3.17
CA VAL A 206 -13.86 -5.64 -2.24
C VAL A 206 -12.66 -6.16 -3.03
N GLN A 207 -11.46 -5.92 -2.55
CA GLN A 207 -10.21 -6.45 -3.09
C GLN A 207 -9.65 -7.49 -2.12
N LEU A 208 -9.76 -8.77 -2.49
CA LEU A 208 -9.11 -9.84 -1.74
C LEU A 208 -7.65 -9.92 -2.13
N ASN A 209 -6.79 -9.86 -1.12
CA ASN A 209 -5.35 -9.96 -1.27
C ASN A 209 -4.81 -11.11 -0.41
N SER A 210 -3.65 -11.63 -0.74
CA SER A 210 -2.92 -12.63 0.03
C SER A 210 -1.43 -12.41 -0.15
N LEU A 211 -0.62 -13.13 0.62
CA LEU A 211 0.83 -13.00 0.56
C LEU A 211 1.35 -13.25 -0.85
N ASP A 212 2.03 -12.27 -1.41
CA ASP A 212 2.66 -12.31 -2.72
C ASP A 212 4.19 -12.13 -2.61
N ARG A 213 4.61 -11.48 -1.53
CA ARG A 213 6.01 -11.24 -1.17
C ARG A 213 6.27 -11.63 0.27
N PRO A 214 7.54 -11.87 0.67
CA PRO A 214 7.87 -12.13 2.07
C PRO A 214 7.28 -11.07 3.00
N GLY A 215 6.63 -11.54 4.06
CA GLY A 215 6.08 -10.69 5.13
C GLY A 215 7.08 -10.51 6.27
N VAL A 216 6.58 -9.98 7.40
CA VAL A 216 7.40 -9.73 8.61
C VAL A 216 7.71 -10.99 9.39
N VAL A 217 6.89 -12.03 9.23
CA VAL A 217 6.95 -13.26 10.02
C VAL A 217 7.00 -14.50 9.11
N ASP A 218 7.70 -15.54 9.56
CA ASP A 218 7.96 -16.73 8.75
C ASP A 218 6.78 -17.70 8.67
N TRP A 219 5.78 -17.57 9.56
CA TRP A 219 4.65 -18.50 9.63
C TRP A 219 3.52 -18.17 8.65
N ILE A 220 3.51 -17.01 8.03
CA ILE A 220 2.52 -16.67 7.01
C ILE A 220 2.93 -17.22 5.65
N HIS A 221 1.94 -17.67 4.90
CA HIS A 221 2.12 -18.16 3.53
C HIS A 221 0.95 -17.72 2.65
N PRO A 222 1.08 -17.79 1.32
CA PRO A 222 -0.02 -17.46 0.42
C PRO A 222 -1.25 -18.31 0.68
N ALA A 223 -2.41 -17.70 0.52
CA ALA A 223 -3.67 -18.43 0.55
C ALA A 223 -3.83 -19.28 -0.70
N ASP A 224 -4.40 -20.47 -0.51
CA ASP A 224 -4.79 -21.34 -1.59
C ASP A 224 -5.79 -20.63 -2.54
N PRO A 225 -5.58 -20.70 -3.88
CA PRO A 225 -6.46 -20.05 -4.85
C PRO A 225 -7.93 -20.49 -4.74
N ASP A 226 -8.19 -21.80 -4.51
CA ASP A 226 -9.55 -22.30 -4.37
C ASP A 226 -10.21 -21.77 -3.10
N LYS A 227 -9.41 -21.58 -2.04
CA LYS A 227 -9.87 -20.97 -0.81
C LYS A 227 -10.24 -19.50 -0.99
N LEU A 228 -9.42 -18.76 -1.74
CA LEU A 228 -9.74 -17.37 -2.09
C LEU A 228 -11.02 -17.27 -2.91
N ASP A 229 -11.25 -18.20 -3.85
CA ASP A 229 -12.49 -18.27 -4.64
C ASP A 229 -13.72 -18.55 -3.76
N GLN A 230 -13.60 -19.48 -2.80
CA GLN A 230 -14.67 -19.76 -1.84
C GLN A 230 -15.01 -18.53 -1.00
N ILE A 231 -14.01 -17.83 -0.47
CA ILE A 231 -14.19 -16.60 0.31
C ILE A 231 -14.81 -15.50 -0.57
N ALA A 232 -14.29 -15.33 -1.80
CA ALA A 232 -14.82 -14.36 -2.77
C ALA A 232 -16.28 -14.62 -3.08
N ALA A 233 -16.70 -15.88 -3.26
CA ALA A 233 -18.08 -16.24 -3.51
C ALA A 233 -19.02 -15.90 -2.33
N VAL A 234 -18.55 -16.02 -1.10
CA VAL A 234 -19.33 -15.64 0.10
C VAL A 234 -19.46 -14.12 0.19
N ILE A 235 -18.34 -13.40 0.14
CA ILE A 235 -18.32 -11.93 0.26
C ILE A 235 -19.01 -11.29 -0.95
N GLY A 236 -18.92 -11.90 -2.13
CA GLY A 236 -19.53 -11.46 -3.38
C GLY A 236 -21.05 -11.33 -3.35
N ARG A 237 -21.72 -11.90 -2.34
CA ARG A 237 -23.15 -11.69 -2.09
C ARG A 237 -23.47 -10.29 -1.52
N ALA A 238 -22.46 -9.56 -1.04
CA ALA A 238 -22.59 -8.23 -0.43
C ALA A 238 -22.05 -7.11 -1.33
N ALA A 239 -20.96 -7.33 -2.06
CA ALA A 239 -20.34 -6.38 -2.98
C ALA A 239 -19.50 -7.10 -4.04
N PRO A 240 -19.21 -6.49 -5.20
CA PRO A 240 -18.30 -7.07 -6.20
C PRO A 240 -16.91 -7.37 -5.58
N VAL A 241 -16.37 -8.56 -5.88
CA VAL A 241 -15.06 -9.00 -5.35
C VAL A 241 -14.05 -9.17 -6.48
N GLU A 242 -12.85 -8.63 -6.28
CA GLU A 242 -11.68 -8.75 -7.16
C GLU A 242 -10.55 -9.43 -6.38
N ILE A 243 -9.98 -10.53 -6.91
CA ILE A 243 -8.81 -11.18 -6.30
C ILE A 243 -7.55 -10.56 -6.92
N VAL A 244 -6.89 -9.67 -6.18
CA VAL A 244 -5.77 -8.84 -6.66
C VAL A 244 -4.50 -9.67 -6.94
N ALA A 245 -4.29 -10.76 -6.20
CA ALA A 245 -3.11 -11.62 -6.35
C ALA A 245 -2.99 -12.27 -7.75
N ARG A 246 -4.08 -12.28 -8.56
CA ARG A 246 -4.11 -12.88 -9.91
C ARG A 246 -3.78 -11.91 -11.04
N HIS A 247 -3.73 -10.61 -10.79
CA HIS A 247 -3.52 -9.62 -11.85
C HIS A 247 -2.04 -9.39 -12.17
N LYS A 248 -1.52 -10.04 -13.21
CA LYS A 248 -0.26 -9.67 -13.86
C LYS A 248 -0.56 -8.66 -14.97
N LYS A 249 -0.38 -7.35 -14.73
CA LYS A 249 -0.36 -6.36 -15.82
C LYS A 249 1.04 -6.29 -16.42
N GLN A 250 1.15 -6.54 -17.74
CA GLN A 250 2.34 -6.21 -18.50
C GLN A 250 2.42 -4.70 -18.68
N VAL A 251 3.56 -4.10 -18.35
CA VAL A 251 3.85 -2.68 -18.54
C VAL A 251 4.80 -2.54 -19.72
N GLU A 252 4.46 -1.67 -20.68
CA GLU A 252 5.32 -1.36 -21.83
C GLU A 252 6.60 -0.64 -21.38
N ILE A 253 7.74 -1.12 -21.92
CA ILE A 253 9.11 -0.73 -21.57
C ILE A 253 9.47 0.61 -22.23
N ARG A 254 10.09 1.54 -21.47
CA ARG A 254 10.66 2.80 -21.99
C ARG A 254 12.11 2.63 -22.42
N ASN A 255 12.45 3.24 -23.56
CA ASN A 255 13.81 3.38 -24.07
C ASN A 255 14.51 4.58 -23.42
N GLY A 256 15.54 4.31 -22.61
CA GLY A 256 16.51 5.26 -22.07
C GLY A 256 17.58 4.48 -21.30
N GLN A 257 18.85 4.80 -21.48
CA GLN A 257 19.99 4.07 -20.87
C GLN A 257 20.57 4.88 -19.71
N PRO A 258 20.26 4.56 -18.42
CA PRO A 258 21.00 5.13 -17.29
C PRO A 258 22.40 4.53 -17.14
N ASP A 259 23.31 5.25 -16.47
CA ASP A 259 24.65 4.79 -16.07
C ASP A 259 24.56 3.71 -14.95
N VAL A 260 25.67 2.97 -14.73
CA VAL A 260 25.74 1.85 -13.77
C VAL A 260 25.45 2.27 -12.34
N GLU A 261 25.92 3.44 -11.91
CA GLU A 261 25.67 3.96 -10.56
C GLU A 261 24.21 4.41 -10.41
N GLU A 262 23.65 5.03 -11.43
CA GLU A 262 22.27 5.45 -11.50
C GLU A 262 21.32 4.24 -11.45
N TYR A 263 21.70 3.11 -12.08
CA TYR A 263 20.99 1.83 -11.97
C TYR A 263 20.98 1.29 -10.54
N ASN A 264 22.13 1.30 -9.86
CA ASN A 264 22.24 0.82 -8.49
C ASN A 264 21.36 1.64 -7.53
N GLU A 265 21.39 2.96 -7.65
CA GLU A 265 20.54 3.83 -6.83
C GLU A 265 19.05 3.59 -7.08
N LEU A 266 18.65 3.41 -8.35
CA LEU A 266 17.27 3.19 -8.74
C LEU A 266 16.76 1.84 -8.21
N ILE A 267 17.56 0.78 -8.32
CA ILE A 267 17.28 -0.55 -7.78
C ILE A 267 17.16 -0.47 -6.25
N LEU A 268 18.17 0.08 -5.56
CA LEU A 268 18.15 0.20 -4.09
C LEU A 268 16.97 1.03 -3.60
N LYS A 269 16.64 2.12 -4.27
CA LYS A 269 15.47 2.94 -3.96
C LYS A 269 14.17 2.13 -4.02
N THR A 270 14.03 1.29 -5.04
CA THR A 270 12.87 0.43 -5.22
C THR A 270 12.83 -0.66 -4.14
N LEU A 271 13.96 -1.31 -3.88
CA LEU A 271 14.10 -2.38 -2.89
C LEU A 271 13.89 -1.89 -1.44
N ARG A 272 14.20 -0.62 -1.15
CA ARG A 272 13.94 -0.01 0.17
C ARG A 272 12.46 0.13 0.48
N SER A 273 11.62 0.24 -0.53
CA SER A 273 10.17 0.32 -0.33
C SER A 273 9.52 -1.05 -0.16
N ARG A 274 10.08 -2.09 -0.76
CA ARG A 274 9.58 -3.47 -0.70
C ARG A 274 10.57 -4.46 -1.31
N PRO A 275 10.57 -5.74 -0.87
CA PRO A 275 11.28 -6.80 -1.57
C PRO A 275 10.75 -6.97 -3.01
N CYS A 276 11.66 -7.18 -3.97
CA CYS A 276 11.30 -7.36 -5.38
C CYS A 276 12.02 -8.55 -5.98
N THR A 277 11.37 -9.28 -6.90
CA THR A 277 12.04 -10.22 -7.80
C THR A 277 12.74 -9.45 -8.93
N ALA A 278 13.61 -10.12 -9.70
CA ALA A 278 14.17 -9.51 -10.91
C ALA A 278 13.07 -9.09 -11.89
N GLU A 279 12.02 -9.90 -12.05
CA GLU A 279 10.84 -9.60 -12.89
C GLU A 279 10.09 -8.35 -12.40
N ASP A 280 9.93 -8.18 -11.07
CA ASP A 280 9.32 -6.97 -10.50
C ASP A 280 10.14 -5.71 -10.83
N LEU A 281 11.47 -5.81 -10.75
CA LEU A 281 12.38 -4.71 -11.06
C LEU A 281 12.36 -4.36 -12.55
N VAL A 282 12.36 -5.38 -13.43
CA VAL A 282 12.15 -5.21 -14.89
C VAL A 282 10.85 -4.44 -15.13
N SER A 283 9.77 -4.91 -14.55
CA SER A 283 8.43 -4.31 -14.71
C SER A 283 8.33 -2.89 -14.14
N THR A 284 8.98 -2.65 -12.97
CA THR A 284 8.91 -1.37 -12.26
C THR A 284 9.82 -0.31 -12.85
N LEU A 285 11.03 -0.70 -13.26
CA LEU A 285 12.07 0.22 -13.70
C LEU A 285 12.13 0.35 -15.23
N GLY A 286 11.43 -0.54 -15.95
CA GLY A 286 11.51 -0.58 -17.42
C GLY A 286 12.88 -0.98 -17.94
N ILE A 287 13.68 -1.68 -17.14
CA ILE A 287 15.03 -2.13 -17.48
C ILE A 287 14.95 -3.58 -17.95
N PRO A 288 15.48 -3.94 -19.13
CA PRO A 288 15.45 -5.30 -19.62
C PRO A 288 16.10 -6.32 -18.68
N ALA A 289 15.58 -7.55 -18.64
CA ALA A 289 16.02 -8.60 -17.73
C ALA A 289 17.52 -8.96 -17.89
N ASP A 290 18.02 -8.94 -19.13
CA ASP A 290 19.42 -9.17 -19.46
C ASP A 290 20.38 -8.14 -18.85
N ARG A 291 19.88 -6.99 -18.43
CA ARG A 291 20.62 -5.96 -17.71
C ARG A 291 20.38 -5.98 -16.21
N ILE A 292 19.16 -6.18 -15.76
CA ILE A 292 18.80 -6.23 -14.32
C ILE A 292 19.51 -7.38 -13.61
N GLU A 293 19.50 -8.58 -14.15
CA GLU A 293 20.07 -9.75 -13.49
C GLU A 293 21.59 -9.66 -13.24
N PRO A 294 22.43 -9.23 -14.21
CA PRO A 294 23.85 -9.00 -13.94
C PRO A 294 24.11 -7.92 -12.89
N HIS A 295 23.25 -6.88 -12.83
CA HIS A 295 23.34 -5.84 -11.80
C HIS A 295 23.02 -6.37 -10.42
N LEU A 296 21.94 -7.10 -10.26
CA LEU A 296 21.55 -7.73 -8.99
C LEU A 296 22.63 -8.68 -8.47
N ARG A 297 23.21 -9.51 -9.33
CA ARG A 297 24.34 -10.39 -8.96
C ARG A 297 25.58 -9.61 -8.51
N ARG A 298 25.84 -8.44 -9.11
CA ARG A 298 26.94 -7.56 -8.70
C ARG A 298 26.66 -6.90 -7.36
N MET A 299 25.46 -6.43 -7.15
CA MET A 299 25.02 -5.79 -5.90
C MET A 299 25.00 -6.80 -4.73
N GLU A 300 24.62 -8.05 -4.99
CA GLU A 300 24.67 -9.13 -4.00
C GLU A 300 26.12 -9.44 -3.59
N ARG A 301 27.03 -9.59 -4.57
CA ARG A 301 28.48 -9.78 -4.30
C ARG A 301 29.10 -8.60 -3.55
N ALA A 302 28.61 -7.40 -3.78
CA ALA A 302 29.05 -6.19 -3.08
C ALA A 302 28.40 -6.01 -1.69
N GLY A 303 27.51 -6.94 -1.26
CA GLY A 303 26.80 -6.85 0.01
C GLY A 303 25.81 -5.69 0.10
N LEU A 304 25.34 -5.18 -1.04
CA LEU A 304 24.37 -4.09 -1.11
C LEU A 304 22.92 -4.60 -1.05
N VAL A 305 22.72 -5.85 -1.47
CA VAL A 305 21.43 -6.55 -1.42
C VAL A 305 21.64 -7.97 -0.90
N VAL A 306 20.59 -8.49 -0.27
CA VAL A 306 20.48 -9.90 0.15
C VAL A 306 19.27 -10.53 -0.54
N THR A 307 19.32 -11.86 -0.66
CA THR A 307 18.27 -12.62 -1.31
C THR A 307 17.50 -13.47 -0.33
N GLU A 308 16.22 -13.68 -0.59
CA GLU A 308 15.40 -14.64 0.13
C GLU A 308 14.45 -15.36 -0.85
N PRO A 309 14.19 -16.67 -0.65
CA PRO A 309 13.24 -17.40 -1.47
C PRO A 309 11.81 -16.96 -1.17
N GLY A 310 10.97 -16.94 -2.20
CA GLY A 310 9.56 -16.65 -2.05
C GLY A 310 8.73 -17.32 -3.13
N THR A 311 7.40 -17.10 -3.11
CA THR A 311 6.42 -17.79 -3.96
C THR A 311 6.59 -17.55 -5.46
N ARG A 312 7.21 -16.43 -5.84
CA ARG A 312 7.46 -16.02 -7.22
C ARG A 312 8.94 -16.10 -7.62
N GLY A 313 9.77 -16.81 -6.84
CA GLY A 313 11.21 -16.95 -7.06
C GLY A 313 12.05 -16.23 -6.01
N THR A 314 13.24 -15.81 -6.39
CA THR A 314 14.17 -15.11 -5.49
C THR A 314 13.77 -13.64 -5.37
N PHE A 315 13.53 -13.18 -4.14
CA PHE A 315 13.34 -11.79 -3.82
C PHE A 315 14.66 -11.15 -3.36
N TYR A 316 14.84 -9.90 -3.73
CA TYR A 316 15.96 -9.05 -3.33
C TYR A 316 15.47 -7.97 -2.38
N ARG A 317 16.26 -7.68 -1.35
CA ARG A 317 16.08 -6.54 -0.43
C ARG A 317 17.42 -5.91 -0.12
N PRO A 318 17.47 -4.65 0.38
CA PRO A 318 18.71 -4.05 0.83
C PRO A 318 19.34 -4.89 1.96
N ALA A 319 20.67 -4.97 1.99
CA ALA A 319 21.43 -5.67 3.02
C ALA A 319 21.36 -4.96 4.39
#